data_e1584765e57a56c355c41d02a3b6e438
#
_entry.id   e1584765e57a56c355c41d02a3b6e438
#
_cell.length_a   1.000
_cell.length_b   1.000
_cell.length_c   1.000
_cell.angle_alpha   90.00
_cell.angle_beta   90.00
_cell.angle_gamma   90.00
#
_symmetry.space_group_name_H-M   'P 1'
#
loop_
_entity.id
_entity.type
_entity.pdbx_description
1 polymer ?
#
loop_
_entity_poly.entity_id
_entity_poly.type
_entity_poly.pdbx_seq_one_letter_code
_entity_poly.pdbx_strand_id
1 'polypeptide(L)'
;MSNSGFKFGVLGAGAIAKGLIGRLPGKSRDLGPVAAVSLRVASRIANTLRAGYAVRSVDELNIAPTILFQSPPDQASALLEKLEAANIEWNGKSLIFCDCDDAPAVRARLQARGASTASARQFGIPGRIATEGNGPALSAAHQMARELKLKPVEIMPGSTDAFEAAVTLGHCAITPLIDSAAVLFRRAGIRDSEAARIAAALIQQTANEYAHSGKQSWGWYIRKPELDRLEAQLAAAGEHFGPILRQLLVFGIETFEKYPELGYELKNGGLPGE
;
A
#
# COMPACT_ATOMS: atom_id res chain seq x y z
N MET A 1 9.90 35.76 -13.73
CA MET A 1 9.91 34.56 -12.87
C MET A 1 9.50 35.00 -11.47
N SER A 2 8.24 34.89 -11.08
CA SER A 2 7.81 35.24 -9.74
C SER A 2 8.26 34.14 -8.79
N ASN A 3 9.23 34.44 -7.94
CA ASN A 3 9.69 33.59 -6.88
C ASN A 3 8.57 33.53 -5.81
N SER A 4 7.53 32.72 -6.04
CA SER A 4 6.56 32.42 -5.01
C SER A 4 7.31 31.69 -3.90
N GLY A 5 7.37 32.29 -2.70
CA GLY A 5 8.20 31.81 -1.59
C GLY A 5 7.79 30.43 -1.03
N PHE A 6 6.81 29.75 -1.65
CA PHE A 6 6.36 28.41 -1.28
C PHE A 6 6.59 27.38 -2.40
N LYS A 7 6.77 26.12 -2.00
CA LYS A 7 7.04 25.01 -2.89
C LYS A 7 5.78 24.28 -3.34
N PHE A 8 4.74 24.26 -2.50
CA PHE A 8 3.56 23.40 -2.66
C PHE A 8 2.27 24.17 -2.57
N GLY A 9 1.32 23.88 -3.46
CA GLY A 9 -0.10 24.07 -3.28
C GLY A 9 -0.76 22.77 -2.82
N VAL A 10 -1.90 22.84 -2.17
CA VAL A 10 -2.65 21.68 -1.70
C VAL A 10 -4.05 21.68 -2.29
N LEU A 11 -4.44 20.57 -2.90
CA LEU A 11 -5.83 20.27 -3.24
C LEU A 11 -6.28 19.06 -2.44
N GLY A 12 -7.31 19.22 -1.62
CA GLY A 12 -7.65 18.06 -0.81
C GLY A 12 -8.93 18.11 -0.01
N ALA A 13 -9.19 16.98 0.64
CA ALA A 13 -10.32 16.75 1.52
C ALA A 13 -9.96 15.80 2.67
N GLY A 14 -10.84 15.71 3.66
CA GLY A 14 -10.71 14.78 4.77
C GLY A 14 -9.58 15.11 5.76
N ALA A 15 -8.96 14.10 6.31
CA ALA A 15 -8.00 14.21 7.42
C ALA A 15 -6.54 14.43 6.94
N ILE A 16 -6.30 15.39 6.06
CA ILE A 16 -4.98 15.67 5.45
C ILE A 16 -3.85 15.81 6.48
N ALA A 17 -4.16 16.37 7.64
CA ALA A 17 -3.17 16.58 8.71
C ALA A 17 -2.58 15.26 9.26
N LYS A 18 -3.27 14.13 9.10
CA LYS A 18 -2.80 12.81 9.52
C LYS A 18 -1.98 12.08 8.45
N GLY A 19 -2.08 12.51 7.19
CA GLY A 19 -1.37 11.94 6.05
C GLY A 19 0.02 12.54 5.83
N LEU A 20 0.59 12.26 4.68
CA LEU A 20 1.94 12.71 4.29
C LEU A 20 2.08 14.23 4.35
N ILE A 21 1.09 14.97 3.82
CA ILE A 21 1.14 16.44 3.77
C ILE A 21 1.24 17.03 5.19
N GLY A 22 0.46 16.50 6.14
CA GLY A 22 0.46 17.01 7.52
C GLY A 22 1.77 16.76 8.27
N ARG A 23 2.56 15.81 7.84
CA ARG A 23 3.85 15.42 8.45
C ARG A 23 5.05 16.12 7.85
N LEU A 24 4.88 16.88 6.75
CA LEU A 24 5.99 17.60 6.11
C LEU A 24 6.67 18.56 7.10
N PRO A 25 7.98 18.46 7.28
CA PRO A 25 8.75 19.45 8.03
C PRO A 25 8.79 20.77 7.24
N GLY A 26 8.75 21.89 7.94
CA GLY A 26 8.81 23.20 7.27
C GLY A 26 7.55 23.59 6.50
N LYS A 27 6.44 22.84 6.63
CA LYS A 27 5.18 23.11 5.92
C LYS A 27 4.67 24.55 6.09
N SER A 28 4.89 25.17 7.23
CA SER A 28 4.49 26.57 7.49
C SER A 28 5.15 27.57 6.53
N ARG A 29 6.31 27.26 6.00
CA ARG A 29 7.03 28.05 5.00
C ARG A 29 6.75 27.57 3.58
N ASP A 30 6.67 26.25 3.38
CA ASP A 30 6.69 25.62 2.06
C ASP A 30 5.27 25.42 1.46
N LEU A 31 4.20 25.48 2.28
CA LEU A 31 2.83 25.40 1.79
C LEU A 31 2.25 26.78 1.49
N GLY A 32 1.70 26.93 0.30
CA GLY A 32 1.01 28.13 -0.20
C GLY A 32 -0.50 27.93 -0.25
N PRO A 33 -1.15 28.07 -1.44
CA PRO A 33 -2.59 27.99 -1.59
C PRO A 33 -3.13 26.60 -1.25
N VAL A 34 -4.24 26.57 -0.51
CA VAL A 34 -5.00 25.38 -0.13
C VAL A 34 -6.38 25.47 -0.72
N ALA A 35 -6.69 24.61 -1.67
CA ALA A 35 -8.00 24.46 -2.29
C ALA A 35 -8.71 23.19 -1.82
N ALA A 36 -10.04 23.20 -1.84
CA ALA A 36 -10.89 22.08 -1.49
C ALA A 36 -12.25 22.17 -2.20
N VAL A 37 -13.18 21.29 -1.84
CA VAL A 37 -14.56 21.36 -2.37
C VAL A 37 -15.26 22.71 -2.10
N SER A 38 -14.88 23.42 -1.04
CA SER A 38 -15.33 24.75 -0.68
C SER A 38 -14.29 25.52 0.11
N LEU A 39 -14.40 26.86 0.13
CA LEU A 39 -13.53 27.74 0.94
C LEU A 39 -13.55 27.38 2.44
N ARG A 40 -14.72 26.98 2.97
CA ARG A 40 -14.86 26.56 4.37
C ARG A 40 -14.00 25.33 4.67
N VAL A 41 -13.99 24.34 3.75
CA VAL A 41 -13.17 23.13 3.89
C VAL A 41 -11.70 23.47 3.71
N ALA A 42 -11.34 24.29 2.73
CA ALA A 42 -9.96 24.76 2.52
C ALA A 42 -9.41 25.49 3.76
N SER A 43 -10.20 26.39 4.36
CA SER A 43 -9.84 27.10 5.59
C SER A 43 -9.61 26.14 6.77
N ARG A 44 -10.47 25.12 6.91
CA ARG A 44 -10.31 24.10 7.94
C ARG A 44 -9.00 23.31 7.74
N ILE A 45 -8.68 22.95 6.51
CA ILE A 45 -7.44 22.24 6.17
C ILE A 45 -6.23 23.10 6.52
N ALA A 46 -6.16 24.34 6.03
CA ALA A 46 -5.06 25.27 6.30
C ALA A 46 -4.85 25.49 7.80
N ASN A 47 -5.95 25.72 8.56
CA ASN A 47 -5.90 25.88 10.00
C ASN A 47 -5.39 24.60 10.72
N THR A 48 -5.85 23.43 10.29
CA THR A 48 -5.43 22.15 10.90
C THR A 48 -3.95 21.86 10.59
N LEU A 49 -3.49 22.16 9.39
CA LEU A 49 -2.08 22.06 9.00
C LEU A 49 -1.21 23.12 9.68
N ARG A 50 -1.82 24.23 10.14
CA ARG A 50 -1.12 25.43 10.59
C ARG A 50 -0.15 25.96 9.53
N ALA A 51 -0.56 25.88 8.26
CA ALA A 51 0.28 26.19 7.12
C ALA A 51 -0.57 26.46 5.87
N GLY A 52 -0.06 27.30 4.98
CA GLY A 52 -0.75 27.72 3.78
C GLY A 52 -1.91 28.69 4.06
N TYR A 53 -2.65 29.02 3.03
CA TYR A 53 -3.84 29.85 3.10
C TYR A 53 -4.94 29.31 2.19
N ALA A 54 -6.19 29.42 2.66
CA ALA A 54 -7.33 28.92 1.91
C ALA A 54 -7.63 29.82 0.69
N VAL A 55 -7.90 29.18 -0.44
CA VAL A 55 -8.29 29.85 -1.68
C VAL A 55 -9.71 29.45 -2.09
N ARG A 56 -10.38 30.31 -2.89
CA ARG A 56 -11.77 30.11 -3.31
C ARG A 56 -11.89 29.21 -4.52
N SER A 57 -10.93 29.31 -5.45
CA SER A 57 -10.91 28.55 -6.69
C SER A 57 -9.68 27.65 -6.77
N VAL A 58 -9.83 26.51 -7.43
CA VAL A 58 -8.71 25.61 -7.78
C VAL A 58 -7.73 26.30 -8.74
N ASP A 59 -8.19 27.28 -9.54
CA ASP A 59 -7.33 28.08 -10.43
C ASP A 59 -6.20 28.79 -9.68
N GLU A 60 -6.45 29.17 -8.42
CA GLU A 60 -5.46 29.85 -7.59
C GLU A 60 -4.26 28.95 -7.23
N LEU A 61 -4.36 27.63 -7.43
CA LEU A 61 -3.22 26.72 -7.34
C LEU A 61 -2.19 26.92 -8.47
N ASN A 62 -2.55 27.66 -9.51
CA ASN A 62 -1.66 27.93 -10.64
C ASN A 62 -0.35 28.61 -10.25
N ILE A 63 -0.29 29.27 -9.11
CA ILE A 63 0.95 29.92 -8.62
C ILE A 63 1.94 28.91 -7.98
N ALA A 64 1.50 27.71 -7.64
CA ALA A 64 2.35 26.69 -7.04
C ALA A 64 3.06 25.83 -8.11
N PRO A 65 4.38 25.60 -7.99
CA PRO A 65 5.11 24.75 -8.93
C PRO A 65 4.75 23.26 -8.75
N THR A 66 4.36 22.86 -7.56
CA THR A 66 3.94 21.49 -7.25
C THR A 66 2.62 21.51 -6.50
N ILE A 67 1.65 20.74 -6.95
CA ILE A 67 0.36 20.54 -6.30
C ILE A 67 0.37 19.18 -5.60
N LEU A 68 0.08 19.18 -4.29
CA LEU A 68 -0.13 17.97 -3.52
C LEU A 68 -1.63 17.67 -3.45
N PHE A 69 -2.03 16.51 -3.94
CA PHE A 69 -3.40 16.04 -3.90
C PHE A 69 -3.56 14.98 -2.83
N GLN A 70 -4.52 15.16 -1.92
CA GLN A 70 -4.88 14.14 -0.94
C GLN A 70 -6.38 14.20 -0.64
N SER A 71 -7.09 13.11 -0.89
CA SER A 71 -8.52 13.02 -0.67
C SER A 71 -8.92 11.59 -0.31
N PRO A 72 -9.94 11.39 0.54
CA PRO A 72 -10.59 10.10 0.67
C PRO A 72 -11.32 9.73 -0.65
N PRO A 73 -11.50 8.42 -0.95
CA PRO A 73 -12.04 7.96 -2.23
C PRO A 73 -13.40 8.57 -2.59
N ASP A 74 -14.29 8.74 -1.62
CA ASP A 74 -15.64 9.29 -1.79
C ASP A 74 -15.67 10.77 -2.26
N GLN A 75 -14.58 11.51 -2.08
CA GLN A 75 -14.46 12.92 -2.44
C GLN A 75 -13.44 13.18 -3.55
N ALA A 76 -12.66 12.17 -3.92
CA ALA A 76 -11.56 12.32 -4.88
C ALA A 76 -12.06 12.72 -6.26
N SER A 77 -13.09 12.06 -6.81
CA SER A 77 -13.62 12.32 -8.15
C SER A 77 -14.07 13.77 -8.32
N ALA A 78 -14.85 14.31 -7.38
CA ALA A 78 -15.34 15.69 -7.45
C ALA A 78 -14.21 16.72 -7.40
N LEU A 79 -13.12 16.44 -6.65
CA LEU A 79 -11.95 17.32 -6.61
C LEU A 79 -11.12 17.23 -7.88
N LEU A 80 -10.97 16.04 -8.45
CA LEU A 80 -10.24 15.82 -9.69
C LEU A 80 -10.95 16.45 -10.88
N GLU A 81 -12.29 16.37 -10.96
CA GLU A 81 -13.09 17.09 -11.96
C GLU A 81 -12.85 18.60 -11.88
N LYS A 82 -12.85 19.18 -10.68
CA LYS A 82 -12.52 20.60 -10.48
C LYS A 82 -11.10 20.93 -10.91
N LEU A 83 -10.14 20.04 -10.65
CA LEU A 83 -8.76 20.23 -11.05
C LEU A 83 -8.59 20.21 -12.57
N GLU A 84 -9.30 19.31 -13.25
CA GLU A 84 -9.28 19.23 -14.71
C GLU A 84 -9.94 20.44 -15.39
N ALA A 85 -11.05 20.92 -14.81
CA ALA A 85 -11.76 22.10 -15.29
C ALA A 85 -11.01 23.41 -14.98
N ALA A 86 -10.08 23.39 -14.05
CA ALA A 86 -9.34 24.57 -13.62
C ALA A 86 -8.42 25.12 -14.72
N ASN A 87 -8.31 26.44 -14.78
CA ASN A 87 -7.39 27.13 -15.68
C ASN A 87 -5.96 27.14 -15.11
N ILE A 88 -5.37 25.95 -15.04
CA ILE A 88 -3.99 25.75 -14.58
C ILE A 88 -3.11 25.52 -15.80
N GLU A 89 -2.03 26.30 -15.89
CA GLU A 89 -0.97 26.07 -16.86
C GLU A 89 -0.05 24.96 -16.38
N TRP A 90 -0.24 23.76 -16.92
CA TRP A 90 0.44 22.55 -16.46
C TRP A 90 1.87 22.41 -16.92
N ASN A 91 2.27 23.15 -17.94
CA ASN A 91 3.65 23.05 -18.44
C ASN A 91 4.68 23.43 -17.35
N GLY A 92 5.56 22.48 -17.03
CA GLY A 92 6.54 22.65 -15.96
C GLY A 92 6.01 22.48 -14.53
N LYS A 93 4.75 22.09 -14.35
CA LYS A 93 4.17 21.82 -13.02
C LYS A 93 4.13 20.34 -12.70
N SER A 94 4.16 20.07 -11.40
CA SER A 94 4.06 18.72 -10.83
C SER A 94 2.76 18.53 -10.05
N LEU A 95 2.16 17.36 -10.18
CA LEU A 95 1.04 16.89 -9.35
C LEU A 95 1.46 15.61 -8.63
N ILE A 96 1.36 15.61 -7.30
CA ILE A 96 1.69 14.43 -6.49
C ILE A 96 0.45 13.96 -5.74
N PHE A 97 0.02 12.74 -6.01
CA PHE A 97 -1.05 12.05 -5.29
C PHE A 97 -0.49 11.48 -3.98
N CYS A 98 -0.99 11.94 -2.84
CA CYS A 98 -0.49 11.59 -1.51
C CYS A 98 -1.49 10.68 -0.78
N ASP A 99 -1.11 9.44 -0.48
CA ASP A 99 -1.94 8.46 0.23
C ASP A 99 -3.38 8.33 -0.32
N CYS A 100 -3.56 8.41 -1.64
CA CYS A 100 -4.85 8.29 -2.30
C CYS A 100 -4.72 7.64 -3.68
N ASP A 101 -5.86 7.25 -4.24
CA ASP A 101 -5.92 6.73 -5.60
C ASP A 101 -5.48 7.80 -6.60
N ASP A 102 -4.67 7.41 -7.54
CA ASP A 102 -4.02 8.33 -8.49
C ASP A 102 -4.83 8.57 -9.77
N ALA A 103 -6.02 7.99 -9.88
CA ALA A 103 -6.96 8.16 -10.99
C ALA A 103 -6.25 8.14 -12.36
N PRO A 104 -5.83 6.98 -12.89
CA PRO A 104 -4.97 6.89 -14.08
C PRO A 104 -5.46 7.67 -15.29
N ALA A 105 -6.78 7.70 -15.52
CA ALA A 105 -7.39 8.45 -16.61
C ALA A 105 -7.21 9.97 -16.46
N VAL A 106 -7.34 10.50 -15.23
CA VAL A 106 -7.10 11.92 -14.93
C VAL A 106 -5.62 12.24 -15.10
N ARG A 107 -4.72 11.40 -14.59
CA ARG A 107 -3.27 11.54 -14.80
C ARG A 107 -2.92 11.66 -16.26
N ALA A 108 -3.41 10.75 -17.09
CA ALA A 108 -3.16 10.76 -18.54
C ALA A 108 -3.59 12.08 -19.19
N ARG A 109 -4.79 12.59 -18.85
CA ARG A 109 -5.28 13.87 -19.40
C ARG A 109 -4.45 15.06 -18.94
N LEU A 110 -4.03 15.10 -17.67
CA LEU A 110 -3.17 16.18 -17.17
C LEU A 110 -1.77 16.11 -17.77
N GLN A 111 -1.22 14.92 -17.96
CA GLN A 111 0.06 14.73 -18.65
C GLN A 111 0.00 15.21 -20.10
N ALA A 112 -1.10 14.94 -20.81
CA ALA A 112 -1.31 15.48 -22.17
C ALA A 112 -1.35 17.01 -22.20
N ARG A 113 -1.69 17.67 -21.08
CA ARG A 113 -1.62 19.12 -20.89
C ARG A 113 -0.26 19.63 -20.41
N GLY A 114 0.76 18.75 -20.29
CA GLY A 114 2.12 19.10 -19.90
C GLY A 114 2.46 18.94 -18.40
N ALA A 115 1.54 18.37 -17.61
CA ALA A 115 1.80 18.07 -16.21
C ALA A 115 2.84 16.93 -16.07
N SER A 116 3.74 17.04 -15.10
CA SER A 116 4.45 15.89 -14.55
C SER A 116 3.65 15.33 -13.38
N THR A 117 3.48 14.00 -13.31
CA THR A 117 2.66 13.40 -12.25
C THR A 117 3.40 12.31 -11.49
N ALA A 118 3.16 12.22 -10.19
CA ALA A 118 3.66 11.15 -9.35
C ALA A 118 2.62 10.76 -8.29
N SER A 119 2.78 9.58 -7.72
CA SER A 119 2.12 9.17 -6.48
C SER A 119 3.14 8.92 -5.38
N ALA A 120 2.72 9.10 -4.15
CA ALA A 120 3.50 8.83 -2.94
C ALA A 120 2.56 8.22 -1.89
N ARG A 121 2.77 6.93 -1.53
CA ARG A 121 1.84 6.16 -0.69
C ARG A 121 2.56 5.42 0.42
N GLN A 122 2.00 5.48 1.60
CA GLN A 122 2.39 4.61 2.70
C GLN A 122 1.78 3.22 2.48
N PHE A 123 2.54 2.17 2.76
CA PHE A 123 2.11 0.78 2.54
C PHE A 123 2.36 -0.15 3.76
N GLY A 124 2.33 0.44 4.96
CA GLY A 124 2.43 -0.33 6.20
C GLY A 124 3.85 -0.69 6.63
N ILE A 125 4.86 -0.45 5.80
CA ILE A 125 6.27 -0.70 6.19
C ILE A 125 6.87 0.56 6.81
N PRO A 126 7.27 0.53 8.09
CA PRO A 126 7.88 1.67 8.76
C PRO A 126 9.12 2.18 8.01
N GLY A 127 9.25 3.49 7.91
CA GLY A 127 10.41 4.14 7.28
C GLY A 127 10.45 4.03 5.74
N ARG A 128 9.41 3.52 5.10
CA ARG A 128 9.34 3.40 3.63
C ARG A 128 8.09 4.08 3.07
N ILE A 129 8.17 4.47 1.81
CA ILE A 129 7.08 5.04 1.03
C ILE A 129 7.19 4.54 -0.42
N ALA A 130 6.08 4.10 -0.98
CA ALA A 130 6.01 3.74 -2.39
C ALA A 130 5.85 5.02 -3.23
N THR A 131 6.61 5.11 -4.33
CA THR A 131 6.55 6.23 -5.26
C THR A 131 6.47 5.71 -6.68
N GLU A 132 5.60 6.31 -7.47
CA GLU A 132 5.44 6.03 -8.90
C GLU A 132 5.29 7.36 -9.64
N GLY A 133 5.84 7.49 -10.83
CA GLY A 133 5.65 8.71 -11.61
C GLY A 133 6.73 8.95 -12.64
N ASN A 134 6.79 10.19 -13.11
CA ASN A 134 7.75 10.60 -14.11
C ASN A 134 8.40 11.96 -13.81
N GLY A 135 9.56 12.18 -14.37
CA GLY A 135 10.25 13.45 -14.45
C GLY A 135 10.30 14.27 -13.16
N PRO A 136 9.99 15.58 -13.23
CA PRO A 136 10.06 16.47 -12.07
C PRO A 136 9.14 16.07 -10.91
N ALA A 137 7.96 15.49 -11.16
CA ALA A 137 7.03 15.08 -10.11
C ALA A 137 7.60 13.92 -9.28
N LEU A 138 8.21 12.92 -9.91
CA LEU A 138 8.87 11.81 -9.20
C LEU A 138 10.05 12.33 -8.37
N SER A 139 10.84 13.24 -8.93
CA SER A 139 11.94 13.89 -8.20
C SER A 139 11.42 14.66 -6.97
N ALA A 140 10.32 15.38 -7.10
CA ALA A 140 9.69 16.10 -6.00
C ALA A 140 9.09 15.13 -4.94
N ALA A 141 8.49 14.01 -5.37
CA ALA A 141 8.01 12.96 -4.47
C ALA A 141 9.17 12.32 -3.68
N HIS A 142 10.32 12.05 -4.33
CA HIS A 142 11.51 11.56 -3.65
C HIS A 142 12.10 12.58 -2.67
N GLN A 143 12.08 13.87 -3.01
CA GLN A 143 12.51 14.92 -2.09
C GLN A 143 11.59 14.98 -0.88
N MET A 144 10.27 14.96 -1.08
CA MET A 144 9.28 14.90 -0.02
C MET A 144 9.50 13.67 0.88
N ALA A 145 9.78 12.51 0.31
CA ALA A 145 10.09 11.30 1.07
C ALA A 145 11.32 11.50 1.97
N ARG A 146 12.41 12.07 1.43
CA ARG A 146 13.63 12.36 2.21
C ARG A 146 13.36 13.33 3.36
N GLU A 147 12.60 14.40 3.12
CA GLU A 147 12.22 15.36 4.15
C GLU A 147 11.40 14.71 5.27
N LEU A 148 10.56 13.74 4.93
CA LEU A 148 9.80 12.91 5.88
C LEU A 148 10.65 11.81 6.55
N LYS A 149 11.95 11.69 6.21
CA LYS A 149 12.86 10.61 6.64
C LYS A 149 12.34 9.22 6.24
N LEU A 150 11.69 9.13 5.08
CA LEU A 150 11.21 7.88 4.50
C LEU A 150 12.11 7.50 3.31
N LYS A 151 12.40 6.20 3.19
CA LYS A 151 13.12 5.65 2.04
C LYS A 151 12.11 5.38 0.92
N PRO A 152 12.23 6.03 -0.26
CA PRO A 152 11.36 5.74 -1.38
C PRO A 152 11.63 4.33 -1.93
N VAL A 153 10.55 3.64 -2.27
CA VAL A 153 10.52 2.40 -3.04
C VAL A 153 9.83 2.77 -4.35
N GLU A 154 10.62 2.85 -5.41
CA GLU A 154 10.11 3.22 -6.72
C GLU A 154 9.37 2.05 -7.36
N ILE A 155 8.15 2.30 -7.81
CA ILE A 155 7.30 1.35 -8.52
C ILE A 155 7.37 1.70 -10.00
N MET A 156 7.48 0.69 -10.85
CA MET A 156 7.41 0.86 -12.29
C MET A 156 6.07 1.49 -12.69
N PRO A 157 6.05 2.48 -13.59
CA PRO A 157 4.80 3.09 -14.04
C PRO A 157 3.80 2.05 -14.57
N GLY A 158 2.57 2.12 -14.09
CA GLY A 158 1.49 1.18 -14.41
C GLY A 158 1.50 -0.13 -13.60
N SER A 159 2.38 -0.29 -12.62
CA SER A 159 2.47 -1.49 -11.78
C SER A 159 1.87 -1.32 -10.38
N THR A 160 1.09 -0.26 -10.16
CA THR A 160 0.45 0.01 -8.86
C THR A 160 -0.42 -1.15 -8.41
N ASP A 161 -1.26 -1.74 -9.28
CA ASP A 161 -2.16 -2.84 -8.91
C ASP A 161 -1.38 -4.10 -8.48
N ALA A 162 -0.28 -4.42 -9.17
CA ALA A 162 0.59 -5.53 -8.79
C ALA A 162 1.27 -5.27 -7.45
N PHE A 163 1.70 -4.04 -7.19
CA PHE A 163 2.28 -3.64 -5.92
C PHE A 163 1.25 -3.74 -4.78
N GLU A 164 0.03 -3.23 -4.99
CA GLU A 164 -1.05 -3.31 -3.99
C GLU A 164 -1.49 -4.75 -3.72
N ALA A 165 -1.55 -5.60 -4.75
CA ALA A 165 -1.79 -7.03 -4.59
C ALA A 165 -0.70 -7.69 -3.73
N ALA A 166 0.57 -7.35 -3.94
CA ALA A 166 1.67 -7.85 -3.12
C ALA A 166 1.57 -7.39 -1.66
N VAL A 167 1.21 -6.12 -1.41
CA VAL A 167 0.96 -5.59 -0.07
C VAL A 167 -0.22 -6.32 0.59
N THR A 168 -1.30 -6.54 -0.16
CA THR A 168 -2.49 -7.28 0.32
C THR A 168 -2.12 -8.71 0.71
N LEU A 169 -1.37 -9.42 -0.12
CA LEU A 169 -0.89 -10.77 0.20
C LEU A 169 0.01 -10.76 1.45
N GLY A 170 0.96 -9.84 1.52
CA GLY A 170 1.93 -9.78 2.61
C GLY A 170 1.36 -9.29 3.94
N HIS A 171 0.22 -8.60 3.95
CA HIS A 171 -0.38 -8.02 5.15
C HIS A 171 -1.75 -8.63 5.47
N CYS A 172 -2.71 -8.52 4.56
CA CYS A 172 -4.08 -8.94 4.84
C CYS A 172 -4.26 -10.46 4.84
N ALA A 173 -3.56 -11.20 3.97
CA ALA A 173 -3.67 -12.66 3.91
C ALA A 173 -2.91 -13.36 5.05
N ILE A 174 -1.83 -12.79 5.55
CA ILE A 174 -1.04 -13.38 6.63
C ILE A 174 -1.79 -13.38 7.97
N THR A 175 -2.55 -12.34 8.28
CA THR A 175 -3.28 -12.22 9.56
C THR A 175 -4.25 -13.39 9.81
N PRO A 176 -5.15 -13.77 8.87
CA PRO A 176 -6.00 -14.93 9.07
C PRO A 176 -5.23 -16.25 9.14
N LEU A 177 -4.06 -16.38 8.50
CA LEU A 177 -3.20 -17.56 8.64
C LEU A 177 -2.61 -17.68 10.04
N ILE A 178 -2.17 -16.56 10.65
CA ILE A 178 -1.73 -16.54 12.05
C ILE A 178 -2.85 -16.99 12.97
N ASP A 179 -4.06 -16.44 12.80
CA ASP A 179 -5.20 -16.79 13.64
C ASP A 179 -5.61 -18.26 13.47
N SER A 180 -5.61 -18.77 12.23
CA SER A 180 -5.89 -20.19 11.96
C SER A 180 -4.89 -21.12 12.66
N ALA A 181 -3.60 -20.79 12.60
CA ALA A 181 -2.57 -21.54 13.30
C ALA A 181 -2.78 -21.48 14.84
N ALA A 182 -3.12 -20.32 15.38
CA ALA A 182 -3.42 -20.17 16.80
C ALA A 182 -4.64 -20.99 17.23
N VAL A 183 -5.69 -21.08 16.40
CA VAL A 183 -6.85 -21.95 16.64
C VAL A 183 -6.42 -23.42 16.71
N LEU A 184 -5.60 -23.89 15.79
CA LEU A 184 -5.11 -25.27 15.78
C LEU A 184 -4.22 -25.57 17.00
N PHE A 185 -3.37 -24.64 17.42
CA PHE A 185 -2.59 -24.77 18.67
C PHE A 185 -3.49 -24.88 19.89
N ARG A 186 -4.59 -24.12 19.97
CA ARG A 186 -5.57 -24.26 21.06
C ARG A 186 -6.24 -25.62 21.06
N ARG A 187 -6.59 -26.15 19.88
CA ARG A 187 -7.12 -27.52 19.76
C ARG A 187 -6.14 -28.58 20.24
N ALA A 188 -4.83 -28.32 20.10
CA ALA A 188 -3.77 -29.16 20.65
C ALA A 188 -3.53 -28.97 22.15
N GLY A 189 -4.35 -28.16 22.86
CA GLY A 189 -4.27 -27.95 24.30
C GLY A 189 -3.36 -26.81 24.75
N ILE A 190 -2.85 -25.98 23.82
CA ILE A 190 -2.04 -24.81 24.18
C ILE A 190 -2.95 -23.66 24.63
N ARG A 191 -2.56 -22.97 25.72
CA ARG A 191 -3.35 -21.85 26.26
C ARG A 191 -3.44 -20.68 25.26
N ASP A 192 -4.57 -19.97 25.25
CA ASP A 192 -4.91 -18.92 24.29
C ASP A 192 -3.79 -17.89 24.03
N SER A 193 -3.24 -17.31 25.11
CA SER A 193 -2.20 -16.28 24.98
C SER A 193 -0.89 -16.81 24.44
N GLU A 194 -0.61 -18.08 24.68
CA GLU A 194 0.61 -18.76 24.22
C GLU A 194 0.45 -19.24 22.77
N ALA A 195 -0.72 -19.78 22.42
CA ALA A 195 -1.05 -20.21 21.06
C ALA A 195 -0.87 -19.07 20.03
N ALA A 196 -1.39 -17.88 20.34
CA ALA A 196 -1.25 -16.72 19.48
C ALA A 196 0.23 -16.28 19.34
N ARG A 197 1.01 -16.31 20.45
CA ARG A 197 2.43 -15.96 20.41
C ARG A 197 3.24 -16.95 19.59
N ILE A 198 2.98 -18.26 19.74
CA ILE A 198 3.66 -19.31 18.99
C ILE A 198 3.36 -19.16 17.50
N ALA A 199 2.09 -18.96 17.12
CA ALA A 199 1.69 -18.76 15.74
C ALA A 199 2.39 -17.55 15.10
N ALA A 200 2.39 -16.41 15.80
CA ALA A 200 3.08 -15.21 15.34
C ALA A 200 4.60 -15.41 15.22
N ALA A 201 5.23 -16.08 16.20
CA ALA A 201 6.66 -16.35 16.19
C ALA A 201 7.07 -17.26 15.02
N LEU A 202 6.31 -18.30 14.72
CA LEU A 202 6.55 -19.17 13.57
C LEU A 202 6.53 -18.41 12.24
N ILE A 203 5.53 -17.55 12.02
CA ILE A 203 5.45 -16.76 10.80
C ILE A 203 6.59 -15.75 10.72
N GLN A 204 6.94 -15.11 11.85
CA GLN A 204 8.09 -14.20 11.89
C GLN A 204 9.39 -14.93 11.55
N GLN A 205 9.60 -16.14 12.10
CA GLN A 205 10.76 -16.97 11.77
C GLN A 205 10.80 -17.34 10.30
N THR A 206 9.67 -17.80 9.73
CA THR A 206 9.54 -18.15 8.31
C THR A 206 9.85 -16.95 7.41
N ALA A 207 9.34 -15.77 7.76
CA ALA A 207 9.62 -14.53 7.02
C ALA A 207 11.12 -14.18 7.05
N ASN A 208 11.77 -14.32 8.20
CA ASN A 208 13.21 -14.08 8.34
C ASN A 208 14.03 -15.09 7.52
N GLU A 209 13.68 -16.38 7.58
CA GLU A 209 14.33 -17.42 6.79
C GLU A 209 14.18 -17.17 5.29
N TYR A 210 12.98 -16.78 4.84
CA TYR A 210 12.74 -16.42 3.44
C TYR A 210 13.58 -15.21 3.02
N ALA A 211 13.71 -14.20 3.87
CA ALA A 211 14.53 -13.02 3.59
C ALA A 211 16.02 -13.35 3.40
N HIS A 212 16.52 -14.43 4.04
CA HIS A 212 17.91 -14.88 3.91
C HIS A 212 18.13 -15.88 2.78
N SER A 213 17.21 -16.83 2.60
CA SER A 213 17.41 -18.01 1.74
C SER A 213 16.44 -18.09 0.58
N GLY A 214 15.49 -17.14 0.47
CA GLY A 214 14.47 -17.09 -0.58
C GLY A 214 13.68 -18.41 -0.63
N LYS A 215 13.42 -18.90 -1.84
CA LYS A 215 12.66 -20.14 -2.07
C LYS A 215 13.24 -21.39 -1.40
N GLN A 216 14.53 -21.39 -1.01
CA GLN A 216 15.18 -22.52 -0.35
C GLN A 216 14.69 -22.73 1.08
N SER A 217 14.15 -21.69 1.74
CA SER A 217 13.57 -21.79 3.08
C SER A 217 12.32 -22.66 3.12
N TRP A 218 11.60 -22.79 2.01
CA TRP A 218 10.39 -23.58 1.94
C TRP A 218 10.70 -25.08 1.99
N GLY A 219 10.00 -25.82 2.84
CA GLY A 219 10.17 -27.27 2.98
C GLY A 219 11.13 -27.68 4.09
N TRP A 220 11.67 -26.72 4.88
CA TRP A 220 12.53 -27.08 6.01
C TRP A 220 11.83 -27.97 7.05
N TYR A 221 10.50 -27.78 7.24
CA TYR A 221 9.65 -28.63 8.08
C TYR A 221 9.06 -29.84 7.35
N ILE A 222 9.11 -29.87 6.03
CA ILE A 222 8.61 -30.98 5.20
C ILE A 222 9.80 -31.80 4.71
N ARG A 223 10.48 -32.45 5.63
CA ARG A 223 11.49 -33.47 5.27
C ARG A 223 10.79 -34.75 4.88
N LYS A 224 10.76 -35.07 3.56
CA LYS A 224 10.00 -36.21 3.01
C LYS A 224 8.58 -36.24 3.58
N PRO A 225 7.68 -35.46 3.03
CA PRO A 225 6.29 -35.54 3.44
C PRO A 225 5.75 -36.93 3.10
N GLU A 226 5.51 -37.71 4.13
CA GLU A 226 4.72 -38.93 4.00
C GLU A 226 3.27 -38.46 3.80
N LEU A 227 2.63 -38.88 2.70
CA LEU A 227 1.28 -38.49 2.35
C LEU A 227 0.31 -38.75 3.52
N ASP A 228 0.38 -39.96 4.10
CA ASP A 228 -0.46 -40.37 5.24
C ASP A 228 -0.37 -39.39 6.43
N ARG A 229 0.82 -38.86 6.69
CA ARG A 229 1.02 -37.88 7.77
C ARG A 229 0.40 -36.53 7.43
N LEU A 230 0.47 -36.11 6.16
CA LEU A 230 -0.19 -34.88 5.72
C LEU A 230 -1.68 -35.01 5.73
N GLU A 231 -2.23 -36.15 5.30
CA GLU A 231 -3.66 -36.41 5.38
C GLU A 231 -4.17 -36.42 6.81
N ALA A 232 -3.43 -37.02 7.74
CA ALA A 232 -3.74 -36.97 9.16
C ALA A 232 -3.74 -35.51 9.69
N GLN A 233 -2.80 -34.66 9.23
CA GLN A 233 -2.78 -33.24 9.60
C GLN A 233 -3.96 -32.47 8.99
N LEU A 234 -4.31 -32.74 7.72
CA LEU A 234 -5.48 -32.14 7.07
C LEU A 234 -6.79 -32.52 7.76
N ALA A 235 -6.93 -33.80 8.13
CA ALA A 235 -8.07 -34.28 8.89
C ALA A 235 -8.15 -33.62 10.30
N ALA A 236 -7.04 -33.51 11.00
CA ALA A 236 -6.96 -32.84 12.29
C ALA A 236 -7.27 -31.33 12.20
N ALA A 237 -6.96 -30.70 11.08
CA ALA A 237 -7.33 -29.30 10.81
C ALA A 237 -8.85 -29.13 10.65
N GLY A 238 -9.56 -30.20 10.27
CA GLY A 238 -11.02 -30.24 10.16
C GLY A 238 -11.57 -29.57 8.92
N GLU A 239 -12.88 -29.61 8.77
CA GLU A 239 -13.58 -29.15 7.56
C GLU A 239 -13.32 -27.69 7.19
N HIS A 240 -13.05 -26.84 8.14
CA HIS A 240 -12.83 -25.41 7.89
C HIS A 240 -11.38 -25.10 7.46
N PHE A 241 -10.39 -25.64 8.15
CA PHE A 241 -8.98 -25.30 7.89
C PHE A 241 -8.27 -26.31 6.97
N GLY A 242 -8.74 -27.57 6.92
CA GLY A 242 -8.15 -28.61 6.09
C GLY A 242 -8.08 -28.23 4.61
N PRO A 243 -9.18 -27.79 3.98
CA PRO A 243 -9.16 -27.33 2.58
C PRO A 243 -8.21 -26.19 2.32
N ILE A 244 -8.13 -25.21 3.22
CA ILE A 244 -7.23 -24.05 3.11
C ILE A 244 -5.77 -24.53 3.18
N LEU A 245 -5.44 -25.36 4.16
CA LEU A 245 -4.10 -25.92 4.33
C LEU A 245 -3.69 -26.74 3.11
N ARG A 246 -4.59 -27.58 2.55
CA ARG A 246 -4.36 -28.34 1.33
C ARG A 246 -4.02 -27.43 0.15
N GLN A 247 -4.82 -26.39 -0.08
CA GLN A 247 -4.59 -25.43 -1.16
C GLN A 247 -3.25 -24.70 -1.02
N LEU A 248 -2.88 -24.29 0.19
CA LEU A 248 -1.60 -23.64 0.47
C LEU A 248 -0.40 -24.59 0.22
N LEU A 249 -0.53 -25.86 0.61
CA LEU A 249 0.50 -26.88 0.33
C LEU A 249 0.66 -27.11 -1.16
N VAL A 250 -0.44 -27.29 -1.91
CA VAL A 250 -0.41 -27.44 -3.37
C VAL A 250 0.23 -26.21 -4.02
N PHE A 251 -0.23 -25.00 -3.65
CA PHE A 251 0.34 -23.76 -4.16
C PHE A 251 1.84 -23.64 -3.88
N GLY A 252 2.29 -24.02 -2.68
CA GLY A 252 3.71 -24.00 -2.33
C GLY A 252 4.52 -25.01 -3.15
N ILE A 253 4.01 -26.25 -3.32
CA ILE A 253 4.65 -27.28 -4.13
C ILE A 253 4.85 -26.80 -5.55
N GLU A 254 3.82 -26.22 -6.18
CA GLU A 254 3.88 -25.70 -7.54
C GLU A 254 4.81 -24.49 -7.68
N THR A 255 4.68 -23.52 -6.75
CA THR A 255 5.47 -22.28 -6.78
C THR A 255 6.97 -22.55 -6.60
N PHE A 256 7.31 -23.53 -5.77
CA PHE A 256 8.71 -23.86 -5.46
C PHE A 256 9.24 -25.05 -6.26
N GLU A 257 8.41 -25.66 -7.10
CA GLU A 257 8.76 -26.83 -7.94
C GLU A 257 9.37 -27.99 -7.13
N LYS A 258 8.86 -28.18 -5.92
CA LYS A 258 9.31 -29.25 -5.02
C LYS A 258 8.21 -30.28 -4.83
N TYR A 259 8.58 -31.56 -4.78
CA TYR A 259 7.66 -32.66 -4.52
C TYR A 259 6.46 -32.76 -5.48
N PRO A 260 6.66 -32.79 -6.81
CA PRO A 260 5.56 -32.77 -7.79
C PRO A 260 4.58 -33.94 -7.64
N GLU A 261 5.07 -35.12 -7.26
CA GLU A 261 4.24 -36.32 -7.03
C GLU A 261 3.25 -36.07 -5.88
N LEU A 262 3.73 -35.49 -4.78
CA LEU A 262 2.88 -35.11 -3.64
C LEU A 262 1.84 -34.06 -4.04
N GLY A 263 2.21 -33.09 -4.88
CA GLY A 263 1.28 -32.08 -5.39
C GLY A 263 0.16 -32.71 -6.21
N TYR A 264 0.48 -33.71 -7.01
CA TYR A 264 -0.51 -34.46 -7.79
C TYR A 264 -1.48 -35.23 -6.88
N GLU A 265 -0.97 -35.94 -5.87
CA GLU A 265 -1.75 -36.72 -4.91
C GLU A 265 -2.67 -35.81 -4.07
N LEU A 266 -2.15 -34.69 -3.57
CA LEU A 266 -2.95 -33.70 -2.81
C LEU A 266 -4.05 -33.05 -3.65
N LYS A 267 -3.87 -32.90 -4.97
CA LYS A 267 -4.92 -32.39 -5.87
C LYS A 267 -6.01 -33.40 -6.16
N ASN A 268 -5.63 -34.66 -6.33
CA ASN A 268 -6.54 -35.70 -6.80
C ASN A 268 -7.06 -36.62 -5.69
N GLY A 269 -6.42 -36.61 -4.52
CA GLY A 269 -6.89 -37.31 -3.34
C GLY A 269 -8.10 -36.57 -2.77
N GLY A 270 -9.29 -37.19 -2.84
CA GLY A 270 -10.48 -36.73 -2.11
C GLY A 270 -10.22 -36.75 -0.61
N LEU A 271 -10.95 -35.93 0.16
CA LEU A 271 -10.99 -36.09 1.62
C LEU A 271 -11.44 -37.51 1.92
N PRO A 272 -10.80 -38.25 2.82
CA PRO A 272 -11.30 -39.55 3.24
C PRO A 272 -12.66 -39.33 3.93
N GLY A 273 -13.76 -39.63 3.23
CA GLY A 273 -15.11 -39.51 3.76
C GLY A 273 -16.21 -38.98 2.83
N GLU A 274 -16.01 -38.91 1.49
CA GLU A 274 -17.13 -38.79 0.54
C GLU A 274 -17.47 -40.12 -0.08
#